data_3fe02225e493546f03ef99498774c797
#
_entry.id   3fe02225e493546f03ef99498774c797
#
_cell.length_a   1.000
_cell.length_b   1.000
_cell.length_c   1.000
_cell.angle_alpha   90.00
_cell.angle_beta   90.00
_cell.angle_gamma   90.00
#
_symmetry.space_group_name_H-M   'P 1'
#
loop_
_entity.id
_entity.type
_entity.pdbx_description
1 polymer ?
#
loop_
_entity_poly.entity_id
_entity_poly.type
_entity_poly.pdbx_seq_one_letter_code
_entity_poly.pdbx_strand_id
1 'polypeptide(L)'
;MINQLSIRGVSRTFTGTKGQKTQALLPVDFEVRENDFVTILGPSGCGKSTLLRIVAGLDFPTSGQVSLDGQTIDGPGADRGVVFQSYTLFPWLTIAQNIRFGLRERGMSEAEQKERSE
;
A
#
# COMPACT_ATOMS: atom_id res chain seq x y z
N MET A 1 12.95 -1.92 -17.50
CA MET A 1 12.66 -1.47 -16.13
C MET A 1 12.13 -2.64 -15.32
N ILE A 2 12.73 -2.91 -14.19
CA ILE A 2 12.31 -4.02 -13.31
C ILE A 2 11.34 -3.44 -12.30
N ASN A 3 10.05 -3.75 -12.41
CA ASN A 3 9.06 -3.38 -11.42
C ASN A 3 9.28 -4.25 -10.19
N GLN A 4 9.88 -3.67 -9.15
CA GLN A 4 10.24 -4.40 -7.96
C GLN A 4 9.92 -3.60 -6.71
N LEU A 5 9.24 -4.26 -5.78
CA LEU A 5 9.02 -3.75 -4.44
C LEU A 5 10.05 -4.37 -3.52
N SER A 6 10.84 -3.54 -2.86
CA SER A 6 11.85 -3.99 -1.89
C SER A 6 11.47 -3.55 -0.49
N ILE A 7 11.45 -4.50 0.43
CA ILE A 7 11.17 -4.27 1.85
C ILE A 7 12.41 -4.71 2.62
N ARG A 8 13.09 -3.75 3.25
CA ARG A 8 14.39 -4.00 3.90
C ARG A 8 14.38 -3.54 5.34
N GLY A 9 14.42 -4.51 6.25
CA GLY A 9 14.51 -4.27 7.68
C GLY A 9 13.36 -3.43 8.23
N VAL A 10 12.19 -3.52 7.62
CA VAL A 10 11.05 -2.69 7.99
C VAL A 10 10.45 -3.17 9.29
N SER A 11 10.35 -2.26 10.25
CA SER A 11 9.67 -2.48 11.51
C SER A 11 8.77 -1.30 11.84
N ARG A 12 7.84 -1.50 12.75
CA ARG A 12 6.97 -0.43 13.22
C ARG A 12 6.71 -0.59 14.71
N THR A 13 7.02 0.45 15.45
CA THR A 13 6.75 0.55 16.89
C THR A 13 5.91 1.79 17.14
N PHE A 14 4.76 1.61 17.78
CA PHE A 14 3.89 2.70 18.16
C PHE A 14 4.19 3.09 19.61
N THR A 15 4.27 4.40 19.86
CA THR A 15 4.45 4.93 21.21
C THR A 15 3.13 5.51 21.67
N GLY A 16 2.62 5.02 22.81
CA GLY A 16 1.39 5.51 23.40
C GLY A 16 1.59 6.83 24.14
N THR A 17 0.48 7.44 24.55
CA THR A 17 0.47 8.75 25.23
C THR A 17 1.21 8.75 26.55
N LYS A 18 1.36 7.58 27.18
CA LYS A 18 2.08 7.43 28.47
C LYS A 18 3.51 6.91 28.27
N GLY A 19 4.02 6.96 27.05
CA GLY A 19 5.37 6.50 26.75
C GLY A 19 5.53 4.99 26.56
N GLN A 20 4.45 4.21 26.69
CA GLN A 20 4.51 2.79 26.42
C GLN A 20 4.73 2.53 24.92
N LYS A 21 5.52 1.51 24.61
CA LYS A 21 5.86 1.14 23.24
C LYS A 21 5.23 -0.19 22.88
N THR A 22 4.59 -0.24 21.73
CA THR A 22 4.04 -1.48 21.17
C THR A 22 4.68 -1.73 19.83
N GLN A 23 5.40 -2.85 19.71
CA GLN A 23 5.99 -3.25 18.44
C GLN A 23 4.93 -3.97 17.60
N ALA A 24 4.38 -3.26 16.62
CA ALA A 24 3.33 -3.79 15.76
C ALA A 24 3.88 -4.66 14.64
N LEU A 25 5.12 -4.42 14.22
CA LEU A 25 5.78 -5.15 13.16
C LEU A 25 7.24 -5.36 13.51
N LEU A 26 7.66 -6.62 13.61
CA LEU A 26 9.08 -6.99 13.72
C LEU A 26 9.78 -6.77 12.38
N PRO A 27 11.11 -6.55 12.40
CA PRO A 27 11.84 -6.31 11.14
C PRO A 27 11.60 -7.42 10.11
N VAL A 28 11.23 -7.01 8.90
CA VAL A 28 10.99 -7.93 7.78
C VAL A 28 11.81 -7.52 6.57
N ASP A 29 12.26 -8.53 5.83
CA ASP A 29 13.01 -8.35 4.59
C ASP A 29 12.42 -9.28 3.54
N PHE A 30 11.96 -8.72 2.43
CA PHE A 30 11.61 -9.51 1.24
C PHE A 30 11.45 -8.60 0.02
N GLU A 31 11.38 -9.22 -1.14
CA GLU A 31 11.22 -8.54 -2.41
C GLU A 31 10.04 -9.12 -3.17
N VAL A 32 9.30 -8.25 -3.84
CA VAL A 32 8.23 -8.64 -4.75
C VAL A 32 8.61 -8.17 -6.15
N ARG A 33 8.71 -9.11 -7.08
CA ARG A 33 9.08 -8.82 -8.46
C ARG A 33 7.85 -8.63 -9.32
N GLU A 34 8.07 -8.12 -10.53
CA GLU A 34 7.01 -7.98 -11.51
C GLU A 34 6.27 -9.31 -11.72
N ASN A 35 4.95 -9.24 -11.76
CA ASN A 35 4.03 -10.38 -11.92
C ASN A 35 4.02 -11.39 -10.78
N ASP A 36 4.71 -11.11 -9.68
CA ASP A 36 4.61 -11.95 -8.49
C ASP A 36 3.25 -11.79 -7.81
N PHE A 37 2.75 -12.90 -7.30
CA PHE A 37 1.59 -12.92 -6.41
C PHE A 37 2.06 -13.40 -5.04
N VAL A 38 2.04 -12.50 -4.06
CA VAL A 38 2.56 -12.77 -2.71
C VAL A 38 1.43 -12.75 -1.70
N THR A 39 1.35 -13.78 -0.88
CA THR A 39 0.38 -13.89 0.21
C THR A 39 1.08 -13.76 1.55
N ILE A 40 0.54 -12.91 2.42
CA ILE A 40 1.04 -12.73 3.78
C ILE A 40 0.07 -13.41 4.72
N LEU A 41 0.55 -14.44 5.43
CA LEU A 41 -0.26 -15.23 6.35
C LEU A 41 0.22 -15.01 7.79
N GLY A 42 -0.72 -15.03 8.70
CA GLY A 42 -0.42 -14.93 10.12
C GLY A 42 -1.67 -14.62 10.94
N PRO A 43 -1.60 -14.82 12.26
CA PRO A 43 -2.72 -14.52 13.16
C PRO A 43 -2.96 -13.00 13.26
N SER A 44 -4.11 -12.63 13.83
CA SER A 44 -4.41 -11.22 14.13
C SER A 44 -3.33 -10.64 15.04
N GLY A 45 -2.97 -9.38 14.76
CA GLY A 45 -1.98 -8.67 15.57
C GLY A 45 -0.52 -8.96 15.22
N CYS A 46 -0.25 -9.71 14.15
CA CYS A 46 1.13 -10.01 13.72
C CYS A 46 1.76 -8.93 12.82
N GLY A 47 1.03 -7.88 12.48
CA GLY A 47 1.56 -6.77 11.71
C GLY A 47 1.23 -6.75 10.22
N LYS A 48 0.39 -7.67 9.73
CA LYS A 48 0.02 -7.73 8.31
C LYS A 48 -0.55 -6.41 7.78
N SER A 49 -1.55 -5.88 8.47
CA SER A 49 -2.18 -4.61 8.08
C SER A 49 -1.22 -3.45 8.20
N THR A 50 -0.36 -3.46 9.21
CA THR A 50 0.67 -2.44 9.40
C THR A 50 1.63 -2.42 8.23
N LEU A 51 2.11 -3.59 7.80
CA LEU A 51 3.00 -3.70 6.64
C LEU A 51 2.33 -3.19 5.37
N LEU A 52 1.08 -3.59 5.12
CA LEU A 52 0.35 -3.13 3.95
C LEU A 52 0.15 -1.61 3.94
N ARG A 53 -0.11 -1.01 5.08
CA ARG A 53 -0.23 0.45 5.20
C ARG A 53 1.08 1.15 4.88
N ILE A 54 2.20 0.60 5.33
CA ILE A 54 3.53 1.14 5.04
C ILE A 54 3.83 1.05 3.53
N VAL A 55 3.54 -0.08 2.90
CA VAL A 55 3.72 -0.23 1.45
C VAL A 55 2.82 0.73 0.67
N ALA A 56 1.62 0.95 1.15
CA ALA A 56 0.70 1.91 0.52
C ALA A 56 1.12 3.37 0.69
N GLY A 57 2.07 3.65 1.58
CA GLY A 57 2.49 5.01 1.87
C GLY A 57 1.58 5.74 2.87
N LEU A 58 0.70 5.00 3.55
CA LEU A 58 -0.23 5.57 4.54
C LEU A 58 0.38 5.62 5.94
N ASP A 59 1.50 4.95 6.14
CA ASP A 59 2.26 4.98 7.38
C ASP A 59 3.74 4.83 7.03
N PHE A 60 4.61 5.13 7.98
CA PHE A 60 6.05 5.09 7.78
C PHE A 60 6.71 4.08 8.71
N PRO A 61 7.75 3.36 8.25
CA PRO A 61 8.46 2.43 9.13
C PRO A 61 9.21 3.17 10.23
N THR A 62 9.29 2.55 11.42
CA THR A 62 10.15 3.04 12.50
C THR A 62 11.62 2.82 12.14
N SER A 63 11.92 1.69 11.50
CA SER A 63 13.24 1.39 10.96
C SER A 63 13.10 0.69 9.61
N GLY A 64 14.17 0.69 8.83
CA GLY A 64 14.19 0.11 7.50
C GLY A 64 13.55 1.02 6.47
N GLN A 65 13.41 0.49 5.27
CA GLN A 65 12.82 1.26 4.18
C GLN A 65 12.07 0.35 3.21
N VAL A 66 11.07 0.93 2.56
CA VAL A 66 10.33 0.31 1.46
C VAL A 66 10.59 1.13 0.22
N SER A 67 10.95 0.48 -0.86
CA SER A 67 11.17 1.14 -2.14
C SER A 67 10.42 0.43 -3.25
N LEU A 68 9.97 1.21 -4.23
CA LEU A 68 9.33 0.71 -5.45
C LEU A 68 10.16 1.20 -6.62
N ASP A 69 10.67 0.26 -7.42
CA ASP A 69 11.54 0.54 -8.57
C ASP A 69 12.73 1.43 -8.23
N GLY A 70 13.33 1.18 -7.06
CA GLY A 70 14.51 1.91 -6.59
C GLY A 70 14.23 3.23 -5.91
N GLN A 71 12.97 3.66 -5.83
CA GLN A 71 12.60 4.90 -5.16
C GLN A 71 11.91 4.60 -3.83
N THR A 72 12.40 5.21 -2.77
CA THR A 72 11.81 5.06 -1.43
C THR A 72 10.37 5.60 -1.44
N ILE A 73 9.47 4.80 -0.88
CA ILE A 73 8.06 5.20 -0.75
C ILE A 73 7.95 6.21 0.40
N ASP A 74 7.53 7.43 0.08
CA ASP A 74 7.39 8.53 1.03
C ASP A 74 5.94 9.00 1.19
N GLY A 75 5.00 8.33 0.54
CA GLY A 75 3.57 8.65 0.64
C GLY A 75 2.74 7.82 -0.31
N PRO A 76 1.41 8.00 -0.30
CA PRO A 76 0.54 7.35 -1.25
C PRO A 76 0.84 7.84 -2.68
N GLY A 77 0.56 7.00 -3.66
CA GLY A 77 0.78 7.35 -5.05
C GLY A 77 -0.08 6.52 -6.00
N ALA A 78 -0.25 7.04 -7.23
CA ALA A 78 -1.04 6.37 -8.25
C ALA A 78 -0.35 5.12 -8.83
N ASP A 79 0.90 4.90 -8.48
CA ASP A 79 1.67 3.70 -8.86
C ASP A 79 1.31 2.47 -8.03
N ARG A 80 0.46 2.61 -7.01
CA ARG A 80 0.00 1.54 -6.14
C ARG A 80 -1.51 1.61 -5.95
N GLY A 81 -2.15 0.45 -5.91
CA GLY A 81 -3.57 0.35 -5.58
C GLY A 81 -3.75 -0.46 -4.29
N VAL A 82 -4.69 -0.05 -3.46
CA VAL A 82 -4.99 -0.72 -2.20
C VAL A 82 -6.48 -1.07 -2.14
N VAL A 83 -6.76 -2.32 -1.81
CA VAL A 83 -8.11 -2.75 -1.46
C VAL A 83 -8.18 -2.83 0.06
N PHE A 84 -8.98 -1.95 0.65
CA PHE A 84 -9.10 -1.88 2.10
C PHE A 84 -10.01 -2.99 2.64
N GLN A 85 -9.82 -3.31 3.91
CA GLN A 85 -10.60 -4.34 4.60
C GLN A 85 -12.07 -3.95 4.77
N SER A 86 -12.37 -2.67 4.82
CA SER A 86 -13.74 -2.15 4.90
C SER A 86 -14.14 -1.47 3.60
N TYR A 87 -15.43 -1.22 3.43
CA TYR A 87 -15.93 -0.53 2.23
C TYR A 87 -15.40 0.90 2.20
N THR A 88 -14.77 1.26 1.08
CA THR A 88 -14.13 2.57 0.90
C THR A 88 -14.59 3.27 -0.38
N LEU A 89 -15.75 2.89 -0.91
CA LEU A 89 -16.31 3.57 -2.06
C LEU A 89 -16.63 5.02 -1.72
N PHE A 90 -16.40 5.92 -2.67
CA PHE A 90 -16.78 7.32 -2.53
C PHE A 90 -18.28 7.46 -2.72
N PRO A 91 -19.04 7.80 -1.68
CA PRO A 91 -20.50 7.84 -1.79
C PRO A 91 -21.04 8.96 -2.69
N TRP A 92 -20.23 9.99 -2.97
CA TRP A 92 -20.57 11.09 -3.87
C TRP A 92 -20.29 10.80 -5.34
N LEU A 93 -19.69 9.63 -5.64
CA LEU A 93 -19.41 9.21 -7.01
C LEU A 93 -20.34 8.08 -7.42
N THR A 94 -20.63 7.99 -8.72
CA THR A 94 -21.35 6.85 -9.28
C THR A 94 -20.49 5.58 -9.23
N ILE A 95 -21.10 4.42 -9.49
CA ILE A 95 -20.38 3.16 -9.57
C ILE A 95 -19.29 3.23 -10.64
N ALA A 96 -19.64 3.73 -11.84
CA ALA A 96 -18.66 3.89 -12.93
C ALA A 96 -17.51 4.82 -12.55
N GLN A 97 -17.80 5.92 -11.87
CA GLN A 97 -16.79 6.87 -11.41
C GLN A 97 -15.86 6.24 -10.35
N ASN A 98 -16.41 5.43 -9.44
CA ASN A 98 -15.59 4.70 -8.47
C ASN A 98 -14.64 3.72 -9.16
N ILE A 99 -15.14 2.97 -10.15
CA ILE A 99 -14.31 2.01 -10.91
C ILE A 99 -13.19 2.75 -11.65
N ARG A 100 -13.48 3.91 -12.20
CA ARG A 100 -12.54 4.69 -13.02
C ARG A 100 -11.61 5.59 -12.21
N PHE A 101 -11.81 5.71 -10.92
CA PHE A 101 -11.10 6.66 -10.07
C PHE A 101 -9.58 6.53 -10.20
N GLY A 102 -9.05 5.32 -10.11
CA GLY A 102 -7.61 5.08 -10.25
C GLY A 102 -7.07 5.47 -11.62
N LEU A 103 -7.84 5.24 -12.66
CA LEU A 103 -7.46 5.61 -14.03
C LEU A 103 -7.44 7.14 -14.19
N ARG A 104 -8.42 7.82 -13.58
CA ARG A 104 -8.47 9.29 -13.57
C ARG A 104 -7.27 9.88 -12.84
N GLU A 105 -6.88 9.31 -11.71
CA GLU A 105 -5.71 9.76 -10.94
C GLU A 105 -4.39 9.55 -11.69
N ARG A 106 -4.36 8.59 -12.62
CA ARG A 106 -3.22 8.38 -13.51
C ARG A 106 -3.20 9.33 -14.71
N GLY A 107 -4.18 10.22 -14.83
CA GLY A 107 -4.27 11.17 -15.92
C GLY A 107 -4.80 10.61 -17.22
N MET A 108 -5.49 9.47 -17.20
CA MET A 108 -6.09 8.90 -18.40
C MET A 108 -7.28 9.73 -18.88
N SER A 109 -7.45 9.82 -20.21
CA SER A 109 -8.61 10.47 -20.81
C SER A 109 -9.90 9.70 -20.49
N GLU A 110 -11.05 10.37 -20.61
CA GLU A 110 -12.35 9.72 -20.37
C GLU A 110 -12.58 8.52 -21.30
N ALA A 111 -12.13 8.62 -22.55
CA ALA A 111 -12.25 7.52 -23.51
C ALA A 111 -11.44 6.30 -23.06
N GLU A 112 -10.22 6.48 -22.62
CA GLU A 112 -9.37 5.39 -22.11
C GLU A 112 -9.93 4.81 -20.82
N GLN A 113 -10.45 5.65 -19.92
CA GLN A 113 -11.09 5.20 -18.69
C GLN A 113 -12.27 4.30 -18.99
N LYS A 114 -13.11 4.69 -19.93
CA LYS A 114 -14.30 3.90 -20.33
C LYS A 114 -13.89 2.54 -20.89
N GLU A 115 -12.90 2.52 -21.77
CA GLU A 115 -12.41 1.28 -22.37
C GLU A 115 -11.87 0.32 -21.32
N ARG A 116 -11.07 0.80 -20.39
CA ARG A 116 -10.43 -0.02 -19.37
C ARG A 116 -11.35 -0.47 -18.24
N SER A 117 -12.45 0.24 -18.01
CA SER A 117 -13.40 -0.09 -16.95
C SER A 117 -14.53 -1.02 -17.38
N GLU A 118 -14.64 -1.30 -18.67
CA GLU A 118 -15.67 -2.19 -19.22
C GLU A 118 -15.24 -3.66 -19.31
#